data_a58163e2e85a60324b4c026890d3b6c4
#
_entry.id   a58163e2e85a60324b4c026890d3b6c4
#
_cell.length_a   1.000
_cell.length_b   1.000
_cell.length_c   1.000
_cell.angle_alpha   90.00
_cell.angle_beta   90.00
_cell.angle_gamma   90.00
#
_symmetry.space_group_name_H-M   'P 1'
#
loop_
_entity.id
_entity.type
_entity.pdbx_description
1 polymer ?
#
loop_
_entity_poly.entity_id
_entity_poly.type
_entity_poly.pdbx_seq_one_letter_code
_entity_poly.pdbx_strand_id
1 'polypeptide(L)'
;GIVRDDETELESALRTAVNNDGVDALVTSGGVSMGDYDIVKSVLSRIADMSWFQIAMKPAKPFAFGTLRNDDGVDVPVFGLPGNPVSSLVSFELIARPALEVMMHTADSMTGRRRVKGIIDYAVARQPDGKIHFDRCVASWGADGRIHVARVAAQASHQLAATALANALVEIPDGHGVGAGDEVLVTLLGAGGHLPTTA
;
A
#
# COMPACT_ATOMS: atom_id res chain seq x y z
N GLY A 1 9.52 -3.50 14.97
CA GLY A 1 10.53 -4.52 15.24
C GLY A 1 10.46 -5.68 14.24
N ILE A 2 11.39 -6.61 14.35
CA ILE A 2 11.37 -7.87 13.59
C ILE A 2 11.10 -8.97 14.63
N VAL A 3 10.11 -9.81 14.35
CA VAL A 3 9.75 -10.97 15.19
C VAL A 3 10.06 -12.24 14.40
N ARG A 4 10.54 -13.26 15.06
CA ARG A 4 10.81 -14.57 14.44
C ARG A 4 9.49 -15.26 14.05
N ASP A 5 9.60 -16.24 13.14
CA ASP A 5 8.47 -17.10 12.76
C ASP A 5 8.15 -18.12 13.88
N ASP A 6 7.71 -17.59 15.03
CA ASP A 6 7.26 -18.32 16.20
C ASP A 6 5.97 -17.70 16.73
N GLU A 7 4.92 -18.52 16.90
CA GLU A 7 3.60 -18.03 17.32
C GLU A 7 3.62 -17.39 18.71
N THR A 8 4.38 -17.95 19.64
CA THR A 8 4.46 -17.46 21.04
C THR A 8 5.19 -16.12 21.09
N GLU A 9 6.32 -16.02 20.38
CA GLU A 9 7.08 -14.77 20.28
C GLU A 9 6.24 -13.68 19.61
N LEU A 10 5.51 -14.01 18.54
CA LEU A 10 4.67 -13.05 17.82
C LEU A 10 3.49 -12.57 18.67
N GLU A 11 2.77 -13.47 19.34
CA GLU A 11 1.68 -13.09 20.24
C GLU A 11 2.19 -12.20 21.37
N SER A 12 3.31 -12.59 22.01
CA SER A 12 3.93 -11.80 23.08
C SER A 12 4.31 -10.39 22.60
N ALA A 13 4.91 -10.27 21.41
CA ALA A 13 5.29 -8.99 20.84
C ALA A 13 4.07 -8.10 20.53
N LEU A 14 3.00 -8.66 19.96
CA LEU A 14 1.77 -7.92 19.66
C LEU A 14 1.08 -7.43 20.95
N ARG A 15 0.96 -8.30 21.97
CA ARG A 15 0.37 -7.92 23.26
C ARG A 15 1.21 -6.88 24.00
N THR A 16 2.55 -7.02 23.97
CA THR A 16 3.44 -6.00 24.55
C THR A 16 3.24 -4.66 23.89
N ALA A 17 3.17 -4.61 22.56
CA ALA A 17 2.97 -3.35 21.84
C ALA A 17 1.66 -2.65 22.25
N VAL A 18 0.54 -3.37 22.34
CA VAL A 18 -0.75 -2.74 22.66
C VAL A 18 -0.94 -2.44 24.16
N ASN A 19 -0.30 -3.20 25.05
CA ASN A 19 -0.49 -3.05 26.49
C ASN A 19 0.58 -2.17 27.14
N ASN A 20 1.84 -2.29 26.71
CA ASN A 20 2.96 -1.68 27.42
C ASN A 20 3.56 -0.48 26.64
N ASP A 21 3.61 -0.58 25.30
CA ASP A 21 4.22 0.46 24.48
C ASP A 21 3.23 1.58 24.07
N GLY A 22 1.93 1.38 24.37
CA GLY A 22 0.88 2.39 24.15
C GLY A 22 0.71 2.80 22.70
N VAL A 23 0.82 1.83 21.76
CA VAL A 23 0.67 2.12 20.33
C VAL A 23 -0.79 2.37 19.97
N ASP A 24 -1.04 3.33 19.08
CA ASP A 24 -2.37 3.66 18.58
C ASP A 24 -2.81 2.76 17.41
N ALA A 25 -1.88 2.09 16.75
CA ALA A 25 -2.15 1.15 15.67
C ALA A 25 -1.00 0.14 15.50
N LEU A 26 -1.31 -1.03 14.97
CA LEU A 26 -0.35 -2.05 14.56
C LEU A 26 -0.33 -2.17 13.04
N VAL A 27 0.86 -2.25 12.45
CA VAL A 27 1.05 -2.54 11.02
C VAL A 27 1.99 -3.72 10.90
N THR A 28 1.53 -4.82 10.31
CA THR A 28 2.37 -5.99 10.01
C THR A 28 2.70 -6.07 8.53
N SER A 29 3.90 -6.49 8.18
CA SER A 29 4.31 -6.79 6.80
C SER A 29 4.61 -8.28 6.69
N GLY A 30 3.77 -9.00 5.97
CA GLY A 30 3.70 -10.45 5.92
C GLY A 30 2.48 -10.99 6.64
N GLY A 31 2.21 -12.27 6.46
CA GLY A 31 1.15 -12.92 7.19
C GLY A 31 -0.27 -12.75 6.65
N VAL A 32 -0.43 -12.21 5.45
CA VAL A 32 -1.76 -12.07 4.81
C VAL A 32 -1.90 -12.92 3.55
N SER A 33 -0.96 -13.84 3.35
CA SER A 33 -0.99 -14.77 2.21
C SER A 33 -2.16 -15.75 2.34
N MET A 34 -2.54 -16.35 1.20
CA MET A 34 -3.55 -17.43 1.16
C MET A 34 -3.00 -18.77 1.65
N GLY A 35 -1.72 -18.86 2.03
CA GLY A 35 -1.11 -20.09 2.55
C GLY A 35 -1.65 -20.47 3.93
N ASP A 36 -1.90 -21.77 4.12
CA ASP A 36 -2.44 -22.32 5.38
C ASP A 36 -1.42 -22.27 6.54
N TYR A 37 -0.16 -21.94 6.28
CA TYR A 37 0.96 -21.96 7.24
C TYR A 37 1.46 -20.55 7.59
N ASP A 38 0.59 -19.54 7.52
CA ASP A 38 0.98 -18.18 7.84
C ASP A 38 0.82 -17.90 9.33
N ILE A 39 1.94 -17.84 10.05
CA ILE A 39 1.99 -17.65 11.51
C ILE A 39 1.27 -16.37 11.94
N VAL A 40 1.44 -15.28 11.19
CA VAL A 40 0.79 -13.99 11.50
C VAL A 40 -0.73 -14.13 11.41
N LYS A 41 -1.21 -14.82 10.37
CA LYS A 41 -2.63 -15.10 10.18
C LYS A 41 -3.18 -15.98 11.30
N SER A 42 -2.45 -17.06 11.65
CA SER A 42 -2.82 -17.96 12.76
C SER A 42 -2.97 -17.20 14.08
N VAL A 43 -1.95 -16.44 14.46
CA VAL A 43 -1.93 -15.69 15.72
C VAL A 43 -3.01 -14.60 15.72
N LEU A 44 -3.06 -13.73 14.71
CA LEU A 44 -4.04 -12.64 14.66
C LEU A 44 -5.49 -13.15 14.61
N SER A 45 -5.77 -14.25 13.91
CA SER A 45 -7.12 -14.85 13.89
C SER A 45 -7.56 -15.39 15.28
N ARG A 46 -6.61 -15.68 16.17
CA ARG A 46 -6.89 -16.18 17.51
C ARG A 46 -7.04 -15.07 18.55
N ILE A 47 -6.24 -14.01 18.45
CA ILE A 47 -6.15 -12.97 19.50
C ILE A 47 -6.83 -11.65 19.14
N ALA A 48 -7.24 -11.45 17.89
CA ALA A 48 -7.78 -10.21 17.36
C ALA A 48 -9.06 -10.48 16.55
N ASP A 49 -9.90 -9.46 16.41
CA ASP A 49 -11.06 -9.50 15.52
C ASP A 49 -10.64 -9.03 14.12
N MET A 50 -10.35 -9.99 13.23
CA MET A 50 -9.73 -9.75 11.92
C MET A 50 -10.62 -10.12 10.75
N SER A 51 -10.62 -9.25 9.74
CA SER A 51 -11.16 -9.50 8.41
C SER A 51 -10.05 -9.63 7.38
N TRP A 52 -10.16 -10.64 6.50
CA TRP A 52 -9.16 -10.98 5.48
C TRP A 52 -9.71 -10.70 4.09
N PHE A 53 -9.06 -9.83 3.34
CA PHE A 53 -9.54 -9.32 2.07
C PHE A 53 -8.70 -9.78 0.88
N GLN A 54 -9.37 -9.94 -0.25
CA GLN A 54 -8.78 -10.10 -1.57
C GLN A 54 -9.18 -8.89 -2.41
N ILE A 55 -8.34 -7.86 -2.42
CA ILE A 55 -8.64 -6.61 -3.11
C ILE A 55 -8.41 -6.77 -4.62
N ALA A 56 -9.29 -6.21 -5.43
CA ALA A 56 -9.20 -6.25 -6.90
C ALA A 56 -8.13 -5.28 -7.42
N MET A 57 -6.88 -5.46 -6.96
CA MET A 57 -5.73 -4.65 -7.34
C MET A 57 -4.48 -5.49 -7.58
N LYS A 58 -3.51 -4.96 -8.31
CA LYS A 58 -2.19 -5.54 -8.56
C LYS A 58 -1.13 -4.44 -8.62
N PRO A 59 -0.04 -4.56 -7.80
CA PRO A 59 0.21 -5.55 -6.75
C PRO A 59 -0.73 -5.36 -5.55
N ALA A 60 -0.50 -6.11 -4.48
CA ALA A 60 -1.17 -5.95 -3.20
C ALA A 60 -2.62 -6.48 -3.13
N LYS A 61 -2.88 -7.64 -3.74
CA LYS A 61 -4.17 -8.32 -3.67
C LYS A 61 -4.60 -8.71 -2.24
N PRO A 62 -3.75 -9.37 -1.39
CA PRO A 62 -4.15 -9.71 -0.03
C PRO A 62 -3.97 -8.51 0.90
N PHE A 63 -4.91 -8.35 1.82
CA PHE A 63 -4.89 -7.33 2.87
C PHE A 63 -5.70 -7.83 4.06
N ALA A 64 -5.33 -7.44 5.28
CA ALA A 64 -6.12 -7.73 6.46
C ALA A 64 -6.33 -6.45 7.28
N PHE A 65 -7.49 -6.37 7.90
CA PHE A 65 -7.82 -5.28 8.82
C PHE A 65 -8.67 -5.80 9.96
N GLY A 66 -8.45 -5.26 11.16
CA GLY A 66 -9.21 -5.61 12.33
C GLY A 66 -8.76 -4.84 13.54
N THR A 67 -9.06 -5.35 14.74
CA THR A 67 -8.67 -4.74 16.01
C THR A 67 -8.14 -5.79 16.99
N LEU A 68 -7.12 -5.41 17.74
CA LEU A 68 -6.62 -6.15 18.90
C LEU A 68 -6.97 -5.36 20.15
N ARG A 69 -7.75 -5.99 21.05
CA ARG A 69 -8.13 -5.35 22.30
C ARG A 69 -6.99 -5.43 23.31
N ASN A 70 -6.65 -4.28 23.91
CA ASN A 70 -5.67 -4.21 24.99
C ASN A 70 -6.32 -4.54 26.34
N ASP A 71 -5.52 -4.60 27.41
CA ASP A 71 -5.98 -4.95 28.77
C ASP A 71 -6.89 -3.88 29.38
N ASP A 72 -6.83 -2.62 28.92
CA ASP A 72 -7.72 -1.54 29.31
C ASP A 72 -9.07 -1.55 28.54
N GLY A 73 -9.26 -2.52 27.64
CA GLY A 73 -10.48 -2.67 26.85
C GLY A 73 -10.54 -1.78 25.62
N VAL A 74 -9.43 -1.15 25.22
CA VAL A 74 -9.34 -0.31 24.01
C VAL A 74 -9.04 -1.19 22.80
N ASP A 75 -9.79 -0.98 21.71
CA ASP A 75 -9.58 -1.68 20.44
C ASP A 75 -8.52 -0.94 19.61
N VAL A 76 -7.33 -1.54 19.47
CA VAL A 76 -6.20 -1.01 18.70
C VAL A 76 -6.29 -1.54 17.26
N PRO A 77 -6.36 -0.67 16.23
CA PRO A 77 -6.42 -1.09 14.82
C PRO A 77 -5.19 -1.88 14.39
N VAL A 78 -5.41 -2.94 13.61
CA VAL A 78 -4.37 -3.81 13.06
C VAL A 78 -4.49 -3.82 11.53
N PHE A 79 -3.42 -3.42 10.84
CA PHE A 79 -3.30 -3.45 9.38
C PHE A 79 -2.32 -4.55 8.97
N GLY A 80 -2.82 -5.60 8.34
CA GLY A 80 -2.00 -6.67 7.76
C GLY A 80 -1.67 -6.38 6.30
N LEU A 81 -0.38 -6.18 6.00
CA LEU A 81 0.11 -5.90 4.66
C LEU A 81 0.78 -7.14 4.05
N PRO A 82 0.84 -7.28 2.72
CA PRO A 82 1.56 -8.36 2.06
C PRO A 82 3.04 -8.40 2.43
N GLY A 83 3.63 -9.60 2.48
CA GLY A 83 5.08 -9.76 2.75
C GLY A 83 5.98 -9.33 1.60
N ASN A 84 5.46 -9.26 0.37
CA ASN A 84 6.23 -8.72 -0.75
C ASN A 84 6.42 -7.20 -0.60
N PRO A 85 7.65 -6.67 -0.58
CA PRO A 85 7.92 -5.27 -0.24
C PRO A 85 7.17 -4.25 -1.10
N VAL A 86 7.05 -4.49 -2.40
CA VAL A 86 6.32 -3.60 -3.30
C VAL A 86 4.82 -3.65 -3.03
N SER A 87 4.28 -4.84 -2.79
CA SER A 87 2.87 -5.01 -2.44
C SER A 87 2.55 -4.36 -1.09
N SER A 88 3.46 -4.51 -0.11
CA SER A 88 3.34 -3.90 1.21
C SER A 88 3.30 -2.36 1.09
N LEU A 89 4.23 -1.77 0.32
CA LEU A 89 4.26 -0.32 0.10
C LEU A 89 2.97 0.18 -0.56
N VAL A 90 2.51 -0.48 -1.63
CA VAL A 90 1.28 -0.08 -2.34
C VAL A 90 0.06 -0.21 -1.44
N SER A 91 -0.08 -1.30 -0.67
CA SER A 91 -1.16 -1.45 0.32
C SER A 91 -1.09 -0.37 1.39
N PHE A 92 0.11 -0.08 1.89
CA PHE A 92 0.28 0.95 2.90
C PHE A 92 -0.17 2.32 2.37
N GLU A 93 0.35 2.75 1.22
CA GLU A 93 0.07 4.07 0.66
C GLU A 93 -1.41 4.28 0.27
N LEU A 94 -2.06 3.23 -0.23
CA LEU A 94 -3.42 3.35 -0.75
C LEU A 94 -4.50 3.03 0.29
N ILE A 95 -4.19 2.23 1.33
CA ILE A 95 -5.20 1.71 2.26
C ILE A 95 -4.88 2.08 3.71
N ALA A 96 -3.72 1.69 4.24
CA ALA A 96 -3.41 1.92 5.65
C ALA A 96 -3.13 3.39 5.95
N ARG A 97 -2.35 4.09 5.11
CA ARG A 97 -2.03 5.51 5.31
C ARG A 97 -3.25 6.42 5.45
N PRO A 98 -4.28 6.36 4.58
CA PRO A 98 -5.47 7.19 4.75
C PRO A 98 -6.15 7.03 6.11
N ALA A 99 -6.23 5.79 6.60
CA ALA A 99 -6.80 5.50 7.92
C ALA A 99 -5.94 6.08 9.06
N LEU A 100 -4.62 5.91 8.98
CA LEU A 100 -3.69 6.46 9.95
C LEU A 100 -3.72 8.00 9.96
N GLU A 101 -3.84 8.66 8.82
CA GLU A 101 -3.97 10.12 8.72
C GLU A 101 -5.26 10.62 9.38
N VAL A 102 -6.37 9.88 9.26
CA VAL A 102 -7.61 10.18 10.01
C VAL A 102 -7.38 10.05 11.51
N MET A 103 -6.73 8.97 11.97
CA MET A 103 -6.42 8.77 13.39
C MET A 103 -5.51 9.85 13.95
N MET A 104 -4.56 10.33 13.18
CA MET A 104 -3.63 11.41 13.57
C MET A 104 -4.27 12.79 13.52
N HIS A 105 -5.55 12.92 13.15
CA HIS A 105 -6.24 14.20 12.92
C HIS A 105 -5.49 15.14 11.97
N THR A 106 -4.64 14.59 11.10
CA THR A 106 -3.92 15.33 10.05
C THR A 106 -4.68 15.39 8.74
N ALA A 107 -5.87 14.78 8.74
CA ALA A 107 -6.76 14.77 7.59
C ALA A 107 -7.41 16.15 7.44
N ASP A 108 -6.80 16.99 6.63
CA ASP A 108 -7.53 18.00 5.89
C ASP A 108 -8.56 17.30 4.98
N SER A 109 -9.39 18.05 4.26
CA SER A 109 -10.47 17.53 3.40
C SER A 109 -10.07 16.41 2.40
N MET A 110 -8.80 16.02 2.35
CA MET A 110 -8.23 14.97 1.51
C MET A 110 -7.30 14.05 2.32
N THR A 111 -7.86 12.90 2.76
CA THR A 111 -7.07 11.82 3.36
C THR A 111 -6.32 11.03 2.27
N GLY A 112 -5.12 10.60 2.61
CA GLY A 112 -4.27 9.83 1.71
C GLY A 112 -3.46 10.68 0.74
N ARG A 113 -2.84 10.00 -0.19
CA ARG A 113 -2.00 10.65 -1.21
C ARG A 113 -2.83 11.42 -2.22
N ARG A 114 -2.28 12.54 -2.71
CA ARG A 114 -2.92 13.36 -3.74
C ARG A 114 -3.07 12.55 -5.04
N ARG A 115 -4.31 12.50 -5.55
CA ARG A 115 -4.62 11.90 -6.86
C ARG A 115 -4.86 13.01 -7.88
N VAL A 116 -4.16 12.93 -8.99
CA VAL A 116 -4.19 13.93 -10.07
C VAL A 116 -4.33 13.23 -11.43
N LYS A 117 -4.76 13.96 -12.45
CA LYS A 117 -4.70 13.49 -13.83
C LYS A 117 -3.30 13.75 -14.40
N GLY A 118 -2.79 12.80 -15.16
CA GLY A 118 -1.51 12.89 -15.85
C GLY A 118 -1.56 12.21 -17.21
N ILE A 119 -0.54 12.45 -18.03
CA ILE A 119 -0.35 11.81 -19.34
C ILE A 119 0.66 10.69 -19.17
N ILE A 120 0.30 9.49 -19.62
CA ILE A 120 1.22 8.37 -19.62
C ILE A 120 2.09 8.40 -20.87
N ASP A 121 3.43 8.39 -20.69
CA ASP A 121 4.39 8.48 -21.80
C ASP A 121 4.73 7.11 -22.42
N TYR A 122 4.12 6.04 -21.91
CA TYR A 122 4.37 4.68 -22.38
C TYR A 122 3.06 3.89 -22.51
N ALA A 123 3.04 2.89 -23.38
CA ALA A 123 1.91 2.00 -23.52
C ALA A 123 2.01 0.83 -22.53
N VAL A 124 0.88 0.42 -21.97
CA VAL A 124 0.72 -0.78 -21.15
C VAL A 124 -0.33 -1.66 -21.81
N ALA A 125 0.10 -2.74 -22.42
CA ALA A 125 -0.81 -3.80 -22.91
C ALA A 125 -1.06 -4.82 -21.79
N ARG A 126 -2.32 -5.21 -21.59
CA ARG A 126 -2.70 -6.25 -20.62
C ARG A 126 -3.93 -7.01 -21.09
N GLN A 127 -4.22 -8.13 -20.47
CA GLN A 127 -5.51 -8.79 -20.57
C GLN A 127 -6.38 -8.43 -19.36
N PRO A 128 -7.70 -8.33 -19.54
CA PRO A 128 -8.62 -8.15 -18.42
C PRO A 128 -8.46 -9.25 -17.38
N ASP A 129 -8.33 -8.88 -16.10
CA ASP A 129 -8.20 -9.82 -14.98
C ASP A 129 -9.05 -9.39 -13.75
N GLY A 130 -9.97 -8.45 -13.96
CA GLY A 130 -10.86 -7.92 -12.93
C GLY A 130 -10.18 -7.04 -11.90
N LYS A 131 -8.99 -6.47 -12.19
CA LYS A 131 -8.22 -5.67 -11.21
C LYS A 131 -7.80 -4.33 -11.80
N ILE A 132 -7.56 -3.37 -10.91
CA ILE A 132 -6.79 -2.17 -11.22
C ILE A 132 -5.31 -2.51 -11.00
N HIS A 133 -4.46 -2.22 -11.99
CA HIS A 133 -3.01 -2.32 -11.82
C HIS A 133 -2.41 -0.98 -11.44
N PHE A 134 -1.47 -1.01 -10.50
CA PHE A 134 -0.72 0.16 -10.06
C PHE A 134 0.74 0.00 -10.49
N ASP A 135 1.13 0.75 -11.54
CA ASP A 135 2.52 0.80 -11.98
C ASP A 135 3.25 1.92 -11.23
N ARG A 136 4.49 1.63 -10.83
CA ARG A 136 5.38 2.63 -10.24
C ARG A 136 5.97 3.47 -11.35
N CYS A 137 5.92 4.79 -11.19
CA CYS A 137 6.38 5.72 -12.20
C CYS A 137 7.09 6.94 -11.61
N VAL A 138 7.74 7.69 -12.48
CA VAL A 138 8.25 9.02 -12.19
C VAL A 138 7.28 10.01 -12.81
N ALA A 139 6.62 10.78 -11.97
CA ALA A 139 5.79 11.91 -12.38
C ALA A 139 6.63 13.19 -12.40
N SER A 140 6.43 14.01 -13.42
CA SER A 140 7.10 15.29 -13.62
C SER A 140 6.21 16.28 -14.38
N TRP A 141 6.49 17.59 -14.28
CA TRP A 141 5.85 18.59 -15.11
C TRP A 141 6.44 18.56 -16.53
N GLY A 142 5.60 18.39 -17.53
CA GLY A 142 5.96 18.54 -18.93
C GLY A 142 5.99 20.01 -19.38
N ALA A 143 6.61 20.27 -20.54
CA ALA A 143 6.66 21.60 -21.14
C ALA A 143 5.27 22.14 -21.52
N ASP A 144 4.29 21.29 -21.68
CA ASP A 144 2.89 21.60 -21.96
C ASP A 144 2.10 22.01 -20.69
N GLY A 145 2.75 22.04 -19.53
CA GLY A 145 2.13 22.37 -18.23
C GLY A 145 1.27 21.24 -17.64
N ARG A 146 1.35 20.02 -18.19
CA ARG A 146 0.65 18.84 -17.70
C ARG A 146 1.61 17.94 -16.90
N ILE A 147 1.06 17.09 -16.06
CA ILE A 147 1.85 16.05 -15.39
C ILE A 147 2.04 14.90 -16.38
N HIS A 148 3.28 14.52 -16.60
CA HIS A 148 3.68 13.35 -17.38
C HIS A 148 4.20 12.26 -16.47
N VAL A 149 3.94 10.99 -16.81
CA VAL A 149 4.42 9.84 -16.07
C VAL A 149 5.25 8.92 -16.97
N ALA A 150 6.51 8.80 -16.59
CA ALA A 150 7.48 7.91 -17.25
C ALA A 150 7.62 6.61 -16.44
N ARG A 151 7.84 5.50 -17.14
CA ARG A 151 8.01 4.19 -16.52
C ARG A 151 9.31 4.09 -15.74
N VAL A 152 9.27 3.60 -14.51
CA VAL A 152 10.47 3.12 -13.84
C VAL A 152 10.90 1.81 -14.51
N ALA A 153 12.21 1.64 -14.76
CA ALA A 153 12.77 0.57 -15.59
C ALA A 153 12.37 -0.86 -15.20
N ALA A 154 11.89 -1.06 -13.96
CA ALA A 154 11.56 -2.38 -13.47
C ALA A 154 10.28 -2.40 -12.63
N GLN A 155 9.26 -3.10 -13.10
CA GLN A 155 7.95 -3.23 -12.45
C GLN A 155 7.78 -4.51 -11.63
N ALA A 156 8.75 -5.44 -11.67
CA ALA A 156 8.63 -6.68 -10.91
C ALA A 156 8.56 -6.42 -9.40
N SER A 157 7.71 -7.18 -8.73
CA SER A 157 7.35 -6.97 -7.31
C SER A 157 8.51 -7.18 -6.32
N HIS A 158 9.61 -7.80 -6.74
CA HIS A 158 10.82 -8.00 -5.92
C HIS A 158 11.88 -6.89 -6.10
N GLN A 159 11.62 -5.89 -6.94
CA GLN A 159 12.61 -4.85 -7.28
C GLN A 159 12.39 -3.59 -6.43
N LEU A 160 12.80 -3.65 -5.18
CA LEU A 160 12.67 -2.55 -4.23
C LEU A 160 13.46 -1.31 -4.64
N ALA A 161 14.65 -1.48 -5.23
CA ALA A 161 15.49 -0.38 -5.72
C ALA A 161 14.76 0.49 -6.77
N ALA A 162 14.02 -0.14 -7.68
CA ALA A 162 13.20 0.58 -8.65
C ALA A 162 12.02 1.33 -7.99
N THR A 163 11.53 0.82 -6.85
CA THR A 163 10.49 1.50 -6.08
C THR A 163 11.00 2.78 -5.43
N ALA A 164 12.26 2.81 -5.01
CA ALA A 164 12.90 4.00 -4.41
C ALA A 164 13.04 5.17 -5.41
N LEU A 165 13.05 4.88 -6.70
CA LEU A 165 13.11 5.90 -7.77
C LEU A 165 11.71 6.42 -8.15
N ALA A 166 10.65 5.72 -7.78
CA ALA A 166 9.30 6.14 -8.09
C ALA A 166 8.81 7.22 -7.12
N ASN A 167 8.18 8.26 -7.66
CA ASN A 167 7.52 9.30 -6.89
C ASN A 167 5.98 9.28 -7.06
N ALA A 168 5.47 8.33 -7.86
CA ALA A 168 4.05 8.18 -8.12
C ALA A 168 3.65 6.75 -8.45
N LEU A 169 2.35 6.47 -8.32
CA LEU A 169 1.68 5.26 -8.82
C LEU A 169 0.68 5.69 -9.89
N VAL A 170 0.72 5.04 -11.05
CA VAL A 170 -0.28 5.23 -12.10
C VAL A 170 -1.30 4.11 -12.06
N GLU A 171 -2.59 4.47 -12.16
CA GLU A 171 -3.70 3.52 -12.20
C GLU A 171 -3.96 3.07 -13.65
N ILE A 172 -3.76 1.79 -13.90
CA ILE A 172 -4.13 1.15 -15.17
C ILE A 172 -5.44 0.41 -14.94
N PRO A 173 -6.57 0.89 -15.48
CA PRO A 173 -7.89 0.27 -15.25
C PRO A 173 -7.94 -1.15 -15.80
N ASP A 174 -8.91 -1.93 -15.36
CA ASP A 174 -9.17 -3.23 -15.96
C ASP A 174 -9.56 -3.05 -17.45
N GLY A 175 -9.10 -3.97 -18.29
CA GLY A 175 -9.28 -3.89 -19.74
C GLY A 175 -8.02 -4.29 -20.50
N HIS A 176 -7.87 -3.75 -21.71
CA HIS A 176 -6.76 -4.09 -22.61
C HIS A 176 -5.50 -3.23 -22.39
N GLY A 177 -5.54 -2.33 -21.41
CA GLY A 177 -4.44 -1.44 -21.06
C GLY A 177 -4.69 0.00 -21.48
N VAL A 178 -3.60 0.77 -21.58
CA VAL A 178 -3.60 2.20 -21.97
C VAL A 178 -2.51 2.46 -22.99
N GLY A 179 -2.75 3.41 -23.89
CA GLY A 179 -1.79 3.88 -24.88
C GLY A 179 -0.87 4.98 -24.35
N ALA A 180 0.29 5.15 -24.99
CA ALA A 180 1.09 6.35 -24.74
C ALA A 180 0.32 7.59 -25.19
N GLY A 181 0.30 8.64 -24.37
CA GLY A 181 -0.48 9.86 -24.58
C GLY A 181 -1.88 9.83 -23.94
N ASP A 182 -2.34 8.71 -23.42
CA ASP A 182 -3.63 8.64 -22.73
C ASP A 182 -3.60 9.40 -21.39
N GLU A 183 -4.74 9.94 -21.00
CA GLU A 183 -4.94 10.53 -19.67
C GLU A 183 -5.21 9.41 -18.64
N VAL A 184 -4.47 9.40 -17.55
CA VAL A 184 -4.53 8.41 -16.48
C VAL A 184 -4.63 9.08 -15.11
N LEU A 185 -5.11 8.32 -14.10
CA LEU A 185 -5.03 8.75 -12.71
C LEU A 185 -3.67 8.40 -12.12
N VAL A 186 -3.11 9.37 -11.41
CA VAL A 186 -1.77 9.32 -10.82
C VAL A 186 -1.85 9.64 -9.34
N THR A 187 -1.38 8.73 -8.50
CA THR A 187 -1.23 8.95 -7.05
C THR A 187 0.20 9.40 -6.77
N LEU A 188 0.37 10.63 -6.26
CA LEU A 188 1.69 11.19 -5.95
C LEU A 188 2.18 10.69 -4.60
N LEU A 189 3.38 10.08 -4.54
CA LEU A 189 3.96 9.52 -3.32
C LEU A 189 4.79 10.53 -2.51
N GLY A 190 5.22 11.62 -3.14
CA GLY A 190 6.05 12.65 -2.50
C GLY A 190 5.27 13.47 -1.46
N ALA A 191 5.94 13.89 -0.39
CA ALA A 191 5.42 14.85 0.56
C ALA A 191 5.23 16.22 -0.14
N GLY A 192 4.04 16.81 0.03
CA GLY A 192 3.75 18.14 -0.51
C GLY A 192 3.47 18.22 -2.02
N GLY A 193 3.48 17.11 -2.76
CA GLY A 193 3.15 17.10 -4.18
C GLY A 193 4.13 17.86 -5.09
N HIS A 194 5.35 18.12 -4.59
CA HIS A 194 6.39 18.75 -5.42
C HIS A 194 6.89 17.76 -6.48
N LEU A 195 6.73 18.12 -7.75
CA LEU A 195 7.18 17.32 -8.88
C LEU A 195 8.38 18.01 -9.57
N PRO A 196 9.39 17.23 -10.02
CA PRO A 196 10.44 17.77 -10.85
C PRO A 196 9.88 18.24 -12.20
N THR A 197 10.56 19.19 -12.83
CA THR A 197 10.27 19.59 -14.21
C THR A 197 11.18 18.78 -15.14
N THR A 198 10.63 18.21 -16.18
CA THR A 198 11.46 17.64 -17.26
C THR A 198 12.09 18.78 -18.04
N ALA A 199 13.41 18.68 -18.21
CA ALA A 199 14.17 19.61 -19.03
C ALA A 199 13.81 19.41 -20.53
#